data_e96bd4620f890ce83b096edd830fbd21
#
_entry.id   e96bd4620f890ce83b096edd830fbd21
#
_cell.length_a   1.000
_cell.length_b   1.000
_cell.length_c   1.000
_cell.angle_alpha   90.00
_cell.angle_beta   90.00
_cell.angle_gamma   90.00
#
_symmetry.space_group_name_H-M   'P 1'
#
loop_
_entity.id
_entity.type
_entity.pdbx_description
1 polymer ?
#
loop_
_entity_poly.entity_id
_entity_poly.type
_entity_poly.pdbx_seq_one_letter_code
_entity_poly.pdbx_strand_id
1 'polypeptide(L)'
;MVTGATGLLGSHLLCHLARCGETIIALKRDKSHVEETMALFSCYFDSPEDAISRVTWVVGDVLDGESVAPFVENVDTVYHCAAMVSFNGSDRNTLLETNIKGTENICKICLERGVRLCFVSSIAALGDAPDESVVIDENTPEIPGSVHSLYSGSKGEAEKIVWKYVRQGLDVVIVNPAIILGAGLRGRSSVKLFEQASKGMPFYTEGVNGYVDVR
;
A
#
# COMPACT_ATOMS: atom_id res chain seq x y z
N MET A 1 4.89 11.66 -5.31
CA MET A 1 4.32 10.65 -6.22
C MET A 1 3.64 9.55 -5.42
N VAL A 2 2.54 8.95 -5.92
CA VAL A 2 1.83 7.84 -5.26
C VAL A 2 1.76 6.65 -6.21
N THR A 3 2.30 5.50 -5.82
CA THR A 3 2.09 4.22 -6.50
C THR A 3 0.89 3.50 -5.86
N GLY A 4 0.21 2.63 -6.60
CA GLY A 4 -1.03 2.02 -6.10
C GLY A 4 -2.17 3.03 -5.89
N ALA A 5 -2.13 4.14 -6.62
CA ALA A 5 -3.04 5.28 -6.50
C ALA A 5 -4.53 4.95 -6.73
N THR A 6 -4.82 3.85 -7.44
CA THR A 6 -6.20 3.35 -7.65
C THR A 6 -6.63 2.30 -6.60
N GLY A 7 -5.78 2.00 -5.61
CA GLY A 7 -6.10 1.13 -4.49
C GLY A 7 -6.82 1.87 -3.36
N LEU A 8 -7.33 1.12 -2.36
CA LEU A 8 -8.03 1.71 -1.22
C LEU A 8 -7.21 2.82 -0.53
N LEU A 9 -6.02 2.50 -0.04
CA LEU A 9 -5.17 3.47 0.66
C LEU A 9 -4.68 4.58 -0.28
N GLY A 10 -4.19 4.21 -1.48
CA GLY A 10 -3.64 5.19 -2.43
C GLY A 10 -4.66 6.24 -2.85
N SER A 11 -5.91 5.85 -3.11
CA SER A 11 -6.97 6.80 -3.50
C SER A 11 -7.33 7.79 -2.38
N HIS A 12 -7.39 7.34 -1.13
CA HIS A 12 -7.60 8.24 0.01
C HIS A 12 -6.39 9.14 0.27
N LEU A 13 -5.18 8.64 0.07
CA LEU A 13 -3.96 9.44 0.17
C LEU A 13 -3.93 10.56 -0.89
N LEU A 14 -4.40 10.29 -2.13
CA LEU A 14 -4.56 11.35 -3.13
C LEU A 14 -5.47 12.47 -2.62
N CYS A 15 -6.61 12.13 -2.03
CA CYS A 15 -7.54 13.13 -1.46
C CYS A 15 -6.87 13.92 -0.32
N HIS A 16 -6.13 13.25 0.56
CA HIS A 16 -5.43 13.89 1.66
C HIS A 16 -4.34 14.87 1.15
N LEU A 17 -3.48 14.43 0.25
CA LEU A 17 -2.43 15.27 -0.34
C LEU A 17 -3.01 16.47 -1.09
N ALA A 18 -4.09 16.27 -1.87
CA ALA A 18 -4.77 17.36 -2.56
C ALA A 18 -5.35 18.39 -1.58
N ARG A 19 -5.87 17.94 -0.43
CA ARG A 19 -6.36 18.82 0.66
C ARG A 19 -5.22 19.63 1.28
N CYS A 20 -4.01 19.06 1.37
CA CYS A 20 -2.81 19.77 1.80
C CYS A 20 -2.26 20.75 0.75
N GLY A 21 -2.85 20.81 -0.44
CA GLY A 21 -2.42 21.71 -1.51
C GLY A 21 -1.28 21.15 -2.38
N GLU A 22 -0.94 19.88 -2.22
CA GLU A 22 0.17 19.24 -2.93
C GLU A 22 -0.13 19.00 -4.40
N THR A 23 0.89 19.07 -5.25
CA THR A 23 0.85 18.58 -6.64
C THR A 23 1.25 17.11 -6.66
N ILE A 24 0.42 16.27 -7.25
CA ILE A 24 0.51 14.82 -7.09
C ILE A 24 0.72 14.14 -8.45
N ILE A 25 1.73 13.29 -8.53
CA ILE A 25 1.87 12.32 -9.62
C ILE A 25 1.29 11.00 -9.13
N ALA A 26 0.24 10.53 -9.79
CA ALA A 26 -0.47 9.28 -9.46
C ALA A 26 -0.15 8.21 -10.50
N LEU A 27 0.60 7.18 -10.09
CA LEU A 27 0.96 6.06 -10.96
C LEU A 27 -0.22 5.10 -11.10
N LYS A 28 -0.58 4.81 -12.35
CA LYS A 28 -1.57 3.79 -12.71
C LYS A 28 -1.01 2.82 -13.75
N ARG A 29 -1.49 1.59 -13.75
CA ARG A 29 -1.27 0.70 -14.89
C ARG A 29 -2.22 1.07 -16.03
N ASP A 30 -1.87 0.76 -17.26
CA ASP A 30 -2.66 1.12 -18.45
C ASP A 30 -4.14 0.72 -18.34
N LYS A 31 -4.40 -0.50 -17.84
CA LYS A 31 -5.76 -1.04 -17.65
C LYS A 31 -6.47 -0.59 -16.37
N SER A 32 -5.88 0.35 -15.60
CA SER A 32 -6.51 0.82 -14.37
C SER A 32 -7.61 1.82 -14.65
N HIS A 33 -8.75 1.64 -13.99
CA HIS A 33 -9.86 2.58 -14.01
C HIS A 33 -9.64 3.65 -12.95
N VAL A 34 -9.60 4.92 -13.36
CA VAL A 34 -9.37 6.06 -12.46
C VAL A 34 -10.68 6.73 -12.04
N GLU A 35 -11.77 6.48 -12.76
CA GLU A 35 -13.07 7.10 -12.57
C GLU A 35 -13.59 6.91 -11.13
N GLU A 36 -13.40 5.70 -10.60
CA GLU A 36 -13.83 5.34 -9.25
C GLU A 36 -12.98 6.06 -8.18
N THR A 37 -11.67 6.23 -8.43
CA THR A 37 -10.80 7.04 -7.57
C THR A 37 -11.20 8.50 -7.63
N MET A 38 -11.55 9.01 -8.80
CA MET A 38 -12.00 10.39 -8.97
C MET A 38 -13.35 10.63 -8.28
N ALA A 39 -14.27 9.65 -8.34
CA ALA A 39 -15.55 9.73 -7.63
C ALA A 39 -15.38 9.82 -6.10
N LEU A 40 -14.29 9.27 -5.53
CA LEU A 40 -13.98 9.37 -4.11
C LEU A 40 -13.74 10.83 -3.67
N PHE A 41 -13.22 11.68 -4.55
CA PHE A 41 -12.98 13.09 -4.23
C PHE A 41 -14.26 13.81 -3.84
N SER A 42 -15.41 13.44 -4.42
CA SER A 42 -16.72 14.00 -4.03
C SER A 42 -17.16 13.65 -2.61
N CYS A 43 -16.52 12.62 -1.98
CA CYS A 43 -16.73 12.31 -0.56
C CYS A 43 -15.91 13.19 0.38
N TYR A 44 -14.87 13.86 -0.15
CA TYR A 44 -13.93 14.67 0.62
C TYR A 44 -14.04 16.17 0.39
N PHE A 45 -14.60 16.58 -0.75
CA PHE A 45 -14.66 17.97 -1.19
C PHE A 45 -16.05 18.32 -1.70
N ASP A 46 -16.56 19.47 -1.30
CA ASP A 46 -17.85 20.00 -1.82
C ASP A 46 -17.72 20.41 -3.30
N SER A 47 -16.51 20.86 -3.70
CA SER A 47 -16.11 21.17 -5.07
C SER A 47 -14.81 20.44 -5.38
N PRO A 48 -14.87 19.22 -5.95
CA PRO A 48 -13.69 18.37 -6.11
C PRO A 48 -12.77 18.76 -7.27
N GLU A 49 -13.20 19.65 -8.18
CA GLU A 49 -12.51 19.98 -9.43
C GLU A 49 -11.11 20.52 -9.18
N ASP A 50 -10.95 21.44 -8.23
CA ASP A 50 -9.65 22.03 -7.88
C ASP A 50 -8.70 20.98 -7.28
N ALA A 51 -9.23 20.10 -6.41
CA ALA A 51 -8.45 19.02 -5.81
C ALA A 51 -8.05 17.97 -6.86
N ILE A 52 -8.94 17.63 -7.78
CA ILE A 52 -8.71 16.74 -8.90
C ILE A 52 -7.64 17.30 -9.84
N SER A 53 -7.65 18.60 -10.12
CA SER A 53 -6.67 19.26 -11.00
C SER A 53 -5.23 19.17 -10.52
N ARG A 54 -5.03 18.89 -9.22
CA ARG A 54 -3.70 18.68 -8.63
C ARG A 54 -3.13 17.29 -8.90
N VAL A 55 -3.91 16.35 -9.43
CA VAL A 55 -3.52 14.96 -9.67
C VAL A 55 -3.20 14.75 -11.15
N THR A 56 -1.93 14.51 -11.44
CA THR A 56 -1.48 14.10 -12.78
C THR A 56 -1.34 12.58 -12.82
N TRP A 57 -2.15 11.95 -13.66
CA TRP A 57 -2.08 10.50 -13.86
C TRP A 57 -1.02 10.14 -14.88
N VAL A 58 -0.14 9.21 -14.48
CA VAL A 58 0.92 8.68 -15.36
C VAL A 58 0.78 7.16 -15.47
N VAL A 59 1.13 6.62 -16.63
CA VAL A 59 1.09 5.17 -16.89
C VAL A 59 2.46 4.57 -16.63
N GLY A 60 2.50 3.51 -15.82
CA GLY A 60 3.71 2.74 -15.54
C GLY A 60 3.39 1.54 -14.65
N ASP A 61 4.33 0.63 -14.53
CA ASP A 61 4.23 -0.56 -13.70
C ASP A 61 5.44 -0.65 -12.77
N VAL A 62 5.20 -0.88 -11.48
CA VAL A 62 6.28 -1.05 -10.49
C VAL A 62 7.21 -2.22 -10.82
N LEU A 63 6.74 -3.19 -11.62
CA LEU A 63 7.57 -4.29 -12.13
C LEU A 63 8.51 -3.86 -13.26
N ASP A 64 8.21 -2.75 -13.92
CA ASP A 64 9.02 -2.11 -14.96
C ASP A 64 9.55 -0.77 -14.43
N GLY A 65 10.74 -0.80 -13.83
CA GLY A 65 11.35 0.39 -13.24
C GLY A 65 11.62 1.51 -14.27
N GLU A 66 11.88 1.16 -15.53
CA GLU A 66 12.12 2.15 -16.58
C GLU A 66 10.85 2.95 -16.90
N SER A 67 9.68 2.33 -16.78
CA SER A 67 8.38 3.00 -16.95
C SER A 67 8.05 3.96 -15.82
N VAL A 68 8.69 3.83 -14.64
CA VAL A 68 8.43 4.64 -13.44
C VAL A 68 9.47 5.73 -13.24
N ALA A 69 10.74 5.43 -13.53
CA ALA A 69 11.88 6.30 -13.23
C ALA A 69 11.74 7.77 -13.74
N PRO A 70 11.18 8.06 -14.92
CA PRO A 70 11.03 9.44 -15.41
C PRO A 70 10.11 10.30 -14.53
N PHE A 71 9.18 9.69 -13.79
CA PHE A 71 8.22 10.40 -12.96
C PHE A 71 8.71 10.66 -11.52
N VAL A 72 9.86 10.10 -11.15
CA VAL A 72 10.45 10.27 -9.81
C VAL A 72 11.42 11.45 -9.77
N GLU A 73 11.89 11.96 -10.91
CA GLU A 73 12.95 13.00 -10.98
C GLU A 73 12.58 14.33 -10.31
N ASN A 74 11.30 14.67 -10.26
CA ASN A 74 10.83 15.97 -9.78
C ASN A 74 9.81 15.84 -8.65
N VAL A 75 10.00 14.87 -7.77
CA VAL A 75 9.14 14.67 -6.59
C VAL A 75 9.98 14.62 -5.32
N ASP A 76 9.44 15.15 -4.23
CA ASP A 76 10.11 15.14 -2.92
C ASP A 76 9.98 13.78 -2.24
N THR A 77 8.85 13.11 -2.47
CA THR A 77 8.52 11.86 -1.79
C THR A 77 7.76 10.90 -2.71
N VAL A 78 8.13 9.64 -2.68
CA VAL A 78 7.36 8.53 -3.26
C VAL A 78 6.61 7.81 -2.14
N TYR A 79 5.28 7.80 -2.22
CA TYR A 79 4.41 6.98 -1.36
C TYR A 79 4.15 5.65 -2.08
N HIS A 80 4.79 4.60 -1.61
CA HIS A 80 4.67 3.27 -2.22
C HIS A 80 3.55 2.47 -1.57
N CYS A 81 2.32 2.67 -2.11
CA CYS A 81 1.11 1.94 -1.69
C CYS A 81 0.79 0.75 -2.61
N ALA A 82 1.53 0.58 -3.71
CA ALA A 82 1.31 -0.53 -4.63
C ALA A 82 1.68 -1.86 -3.98
N ALA A 83 0.71 -2.72 -3.81
CA ALA A 83 0.88 -4.09 -3.36
C ALA A 83 -0.29 -4.94 -3.85
N MET A 84 -0.07 -6.23 -3.98
CA MET A 84 -1.13 -7.21 -4.19
C MET A 84 -1.47 -7.88 -2.86
N VAL A 85 -2.77 -7.96 -2.56
CA VAL A 85 -3.29 -8.70 -1.42
C VAL A 85 -4.11 -9.88 -1.98
N SER A 86 -3.62 -11.08 -1.79
CA SER A 86 -4.33 -12.29 -2.17
C SER A 86 -3.99 -13.43 -1.22
N PHE A 87 -5.00 -14.25 -0.93
CA PHE A 87 -4.86 -15.50 -0.18
C PHE A 87 -5.08 -16.72 -1.08
N ASN A 88 -5.22 -16.48 -2.39
CA ASN A 88 -5.38 -17.54 -3.37
C ASN A 88 -4.02 -18.04 -3.84
N GLY A 89 -3.77 -19.34 -3.76
CA GLY A 89 -2.51 -19.95 -4.18
C GLY A 89 -2.19 -19.75 -5.67
N SER A 90 -3.19 -19.57 -6.54
CA SER A 90 -2.97 -19.28 -7.96
C SER A 90 -2.27 -17.93 -8.20
N ASP A 91 -2.39 -17.00 -7.28
CA ASP A 91 -1.85 -15.66 -7.40
C ASP A 91 -0.41 -15.53 -6.86
N ARG A 92 0.16 -16.64 -6.37
CA ARG A 92 1.45 -16.68 -5.69
C ARG A 92 2.54 -15.91 -6.43
N ASN A 93 2.77 -16.24 -7.69
CA ASN A 93 3.89 -15.65 -8.44
C ASN A 93 3.69 -14.15 -8.65
N THR A 94 2.51 -13.75 -9.09
CA THR A 94 2.17 -12.34 -9.30
C THR A 94 2.26 -11.53 -8.00
N LEU A 95 1.82 -12.13 -6.87
CA LEU A 95 1.89 -11.50 -5.56
C LEU A 95 3.34 -11.27 -5.13
N LEU A 96 4.19 -12.31 -5.23
CA LEU A 96 5.60 -12.20 -4.86
C LEU A 96 6.35 -11.20 -5.77
N GLU A 97 6.14 -11.27 -7.09
CA GLU A 97 6.74 -10.32 -8.01
C GLU A 97 6.31 -8.89 -7.70
N THR A 98 5.01 -8.64 -7.58
CA THR A 98 4.51 -7.28 -7.30
C THR A 98 5.04 -6.73 -5.98
N ASN A 99 4.95 -7.53 -4.90
CA ASN A 99 5.28 -7.02 -3.57
C ASN A 99 6.79 -6.94 -3.32
N ILE A 100 7.57 -7.87 -3.87
CA ILE A 100 9.01 -7.95 -3.61
C ILE A 100 9.78 -7.19 -4.69
N LYS A 101 9.68 -7.62 -5.96
CA LYS A 101 10.43 -6.99 -7.05
C LYS A 101 9.95 -5.58 -7.35
N GLY A 102 8.62 -5.34 -7.29
CA GLY A 102 8.07 -3.99 -7.43
C GLY A 102 8.61 -3.03 -6.37
N THR A 103 8.68 -3.47 -5.10
CA THR A 103 9.27 -2.69 -4.02
C THR A 103 10.77 -2.46 -4.25
N GLU A 104 11.53 -3.48 -4.68
CA GLU A 104 12.96 -3.33 -4.98
C GLU A 104 13.22 -2.30 -6.07
N ASN A 105 12.44 -2.31 -7.14
CA ASN A 105 12.54 -1.32 -8.22
C ASN A 105 12.31 0.10 -7.69
N ILE A 106 11.26 0.32 -6.88
CA ILE A 106 10.99 1.64 -6.29
C ILE A 106 12.10 2.08 -5.35
N CYS A 107 12.60 1.21 -4.48
CA CYS A 107 13.73 1.53 -3.60
C CYS A 107 14.98 1.94 -4.39
N LYS A 108 15.31 1.20 -5.46
CA LYS A 108 16.43 1.49 -6.32
C LYS A 108 16.30 2.87 -6.96
N ILE A 109 15.14 3.17 -7.58
CA ILE A 109 14.89 4.45 -8.23
C ILE A 109 14.97 5.59 -7.22
N CYS A 110 14.34 5.46 -6.05
CA CYS A 110 14.36 6.48 -5.01
C CYS A 110 15.79 6.75 -4.52
N LEU A 111 16.60 5.70 -4.29
CA LEU A 111 18.00 5.84 -3.90
C LEU A 111 18.83 6.55 -4.98
N GLU A 112 18.70 6.14 -6.26
CA GLU A 112 19.43 6.73 -7.39
C GLU A 112 19.06 8.20 -7.63
N ARG A 113 17.84 8.62 -7.30
CA ARG A 113 17.34 9.99 -7.46
C ARG A 113 17.43 10.83 -6.19
N GLY A 114 17.83 10.26 -5.07
CA GLY A 114 17.87 10.95 -3.78
C GLY A 114 16.49 11.37 -3.25
N VAL A 115 15.45 10.64 -3.61
CA VAL A 115 14.05 10.92 -3.25
C VAL A 115 13.65 10.08 -2.03
N ARG A 116 12.95 10.72 -1.08
CA ARG A 116 12.42 10.04 0.10
C ARG A 116 11.36 9.00 -0.30
N LEU A 117 11.38 7.86 0.38
CA LEU A 117 10.38 6.80 0.25
C LEU A 117 9.50 6.70 1.50
N CYS A 118 8.19 6.78 1.36
CA CYS A 118 7.24 6.31 2.35
C CYS A 118 6.73 4.93 1.91
N PHE A 119 7.20 3.88 2.57
CA PHE A 119 6.82 2.50 2.24
C PHE A 119 5.66 2.04 3.11
N VAL A 120 4.57 1.64 2.47
CA VAL A 120 3.42 1.03 3.15
C VAL A 120 3.65 -0.47 3.28
N SER A 121 4.11 -0.89 4.45
CA SER A 121 4.22 -2.28 4.84
C SER A 121 2.88 -2.82 5.40
N SER A 122 2.91 -3.59 6.44
CA SER A 122 1.73 -4.14 7.13
C SER A 122 2.14 -4.68 8.49
N ILE A 123 1.23 -4.70 9.47
CA ILE A 123 1.45 -5.48 10.70
C ILE A 123 1.75 -6.96 10.38
N ALA A 124 1.29 -7.46 9.24
CA ALA A 124 1.58 -8.82 8.79
C ALA A 124 3.07 -9.06 8.45
N ALA A 125 3.88 -8.01 8.33
CA ALA A 125 5.34 -8.11 8.14
C ALA A 125 6.11 -8.15 9.47
N LEU A 126 5.45 -7.80 10.57
CA LEU A 126 6.04 -7.83 11.91
C LEU A 126 6.08 -9.27 12.42
N GLY A 127 6.89 -9.51 13.43
CA GLY A 127 6.98 -10.82 14.07
C GLY A 127 5.67 -11.26 14.74
N ASP A 128 5.65 -12.50 15.19
CA ASP A 128 4.51 -13.06 15.93
C ASP A 128 4.66 -12.84 17.43
N ALA A 129 3.56 -12.57 18.12
CA ALA A 129 3.53 -12.55 19.57
C ALA A 129 3.65 -13.98 20.12
N PRO A 130 4.48 -14.24 21.11
CA PRO A 130 4.58 -15.57 21.74
C PRO A 130 3.29 -15.94 22.50
N ASP A 131 2.52 -14.95 22.93
CA ASP A 131 1.20 -15.11 23.58
C ASP A 131 0.37 -13.81 23.41
N GLU A 132 -0.91 -13.89 23.76
CA GLU A 132 -1.87 -12.78 23.60
C GLU A 132 -1.59 -11.55 24.49
N SER A 133 -0.70 -11.65 25.47
CA SER A 133 -0.34 -10.53 26.36
C SER A 133 0.71 -9.59 25.75
N VAL A 134 1.39 -10.03 24.69
CA VAL A 134 2.46 -9.28 24.05
C VAL A 134 1.90 -8.41 22.94
N VAL A 135 2.15 -7.11 23.02
CA VAL A 135 1.82 -6.17 21.96
C VAL A 135 2.89 -6.28 20.87
N ILE A 136 2.46 -6.57 19.65
CA ILE A 136 3.34 -6.61 18.48
C ILE A 136 3.67 -5.17 18.06
N ASP A 137 4.94 -4.87 17.96
CA ASP A 137 5.50 -3.63 17.46
C ASP A 137 6.65 -3.88 16.46
N GLU A 138 7.28 -2.81 16.00
CA GLU A 138 8.38 -2.86 15.02
C GLU A 138 9.66 -3.54 15.56
N ASN A 139 9.75 -3.80 16.87
CA ASN A 139 10.86 -4.48 17.52
C ASN A 139 10.55 -5.96 17.78
N THR A 140 9.35 -6.41 17.50
CA THR A 140 8.91 -7.80 17.74
C THR A 140 9.67 -8.75 16.80
N PRO A 141 10.46 -9.71 17.31
CA PRO A 141 11.23 -10.58 16.46
C PRO A 141 10.35 -11.64 15.78
N GLU A 142 10.77 -12.07 14.58
CA GLU A 142 10.21 -13.27 13.97
C GLU A 142 10.46 -14.50 14.86
N ILE A 143 9.42 -15.30 15.10
CA ILE A 143 9.57 -16.60 15.77
C ILE A 143 10.03 -17.62 14.72
N PRO A 144 11.23 -18.25 14.89
CA PRO A 144 11.71 -19.25 13.94
C PRO A 144 10.72 -20.39 13.77
N GLY A 145 10.31 -20.67 12.53
CA GLY A 145 9.39 -21.74 12.20
C GLY A 145 7.91 -21.39 12.28
N SER A 146 7.54 -20.13 12.54
CA SER A 146 6.17 -19.68 12.43
C SER A 146 5.66 -19.80 10.98
N VAL A 147 4.39 -20.17 10.85
CA VAL A 147 3.76 -20.36 9.53
C VAL A 147 3.09 -19.07 9.11
N HIS A 148 3.70 -18.39 8.17
CA HIS A 148 3.14 -17.16 7.62
C HIS A 148 2.24 -17.41 6.42
N SER A 149 1.22 -16.58 6.27
CA SER A 149 0.46 -16.54 5.02
C SER A 149 1.38 -16.08 3.87
N LEU A 150 1.02 -16.44 2.64
CA LEU A 150 1.77 -15.99 1.46
C LEU A 150 1.89 -14.46 1.39
N TYR A 151 0.83 -13.76 1.77
CA TYR A 151 0.83 -12.29 1.83
C TYR A 151 1.78 -11.78 2.91
N SER A 152 1.70 -12.32 4.13
CA SER A 152 2.58 -11.97 5.25
C SER A 152 4.06 -12.15 4.86
N GLY A 153 4.42 -13.33 4.36
CA GLY A 153 5.77 -13.60 3.90
C GLY A 153 6.24 -12.62 2.82
N SER A 154 5.37 -12.27 1.85
CA SER A 154 5.72 -11.30 0.81
C SER A 154 5.98 -9.89 1.34
N LYS A 155 5.22 -9.46 2.37
CA LYS A 155 5.42 -8.15 3.00
C LYS A 155 6.69 -8.13 3.85
N GLY A 156 6.97 -9.21 4.60
CA GLY A 156 8.21 -9.34 5.35
C GLY A 156 9.45 -9.30 4.46
N GLU A 157 9.44 -10.04 3.34
CA GLU A 157 10.55 -10.01 2.37
C GLU A 157 10.69 -8.65 1.69
N ALA A 158 9.59 -7.98 1.34
CA ALA A 158 9.64 -6.63 0.80
C ALA A 158 10.24 -5.63 1.81
N GLU A 159 9.89 -5.73 3.09
CA GLU A 159 10.43 -4.87 4.13
C GLU A 159 11.93 -5.12 4.36
N LYS A 160 12.40 -6.38 4.31
CA LYS A 160 13.82 -6.71 4.34
C LYS A 160 14.61 -6.04 3.20
N ILE A 161 14.01 -5.96 2.00
CA ILE A 161 14.57 -5.22 0.87
C ILE A 161 14.65 -3.73 1.20
N VAL A 162 13.59 -3.10 1.70
CA VAL A 162 13.62 -1.69 2.09
C VAL A 162 14.75 -1.44 3.08
N TRP A 163 14.91 -2.26 4.12
CA TRP A 163 16.00 -2.15 5.09
C TRP A 163 17.39 -2.33 4.46
N LYS A 164 17.53 -3.16 3.43
CA LYS A 164 18.77 -3.26 2.64
C LYS A 164 19.11 -1.92 1.98
N TYR A 165 18.14 -1.22 1.41
CA TYR A 165 18.35 0.08 0.77
C TYR A 165 18.56 1.23 1.77
N VAL A 166 17.91 1.18 2.95
CA VAL A 166 18.20 2.09 4.07
C VAL A 166 19.69 2.03 4.44
N ARG A 167 20.26 0.84 4.54
CA ARG A 167 21.70 0.68 4.80
C ARG A 167 22.61 1.23 3.68
N GLN A 168 22.08 1.45 2.51
CA GLN A 168 22.77 2.10 1.38
C GLN A 168 22.53 3.62 1.32
N GLY A 169 21.76 4.18 2.25
CA GLY A 169 21.52 5.62 2.37
C GLY A 169 20.16 6.10 1.86
N LEU A 170 19.22 5.21 1.53
CA LEU A 170 17.87 5.61 1.16
C LEU A 170 17.15 6.21 2.38
N ASP A 171 16.61 7.42 2.25
CA ASP A 171 15.74 8.04 3.24
C ASP A 171 14.34 7.40 3.18
N VAL A 172 13.95 6.68 4.23
CA VAL A 172 12.71 5.90 4.25
C VAL A 172 11.93 6.12 5.54
N VAL A 173 10.62 6.23 5.39
CA VAL A 173 9.65 6.01 6.46
C VAL A 173 8.87 4.73 6.14
N ILE A 174 8.81 3.79 7.07
CA ILE A 174 8.00 2.56 6.95
C ILE A 174 6.78 2.71 7.84
N VAL A 175 5.60 2.34 7.34
CA VAL A 175 4.37 2.29 8.13
C VAL A 175 3.78 0.89 8.04
N ASN A 176 3.40 0.32 9.19
CA ASN A 176 2.86 -1.04 9.31
C ASN A 176 1.38 -0.99 9.74
N PRO A 177 0.47 -0.60 8.83
CA PRO A 177 -0.94 -0.49 9.19
C PRO A 177 -1.55 -1.87 9.49
N ALA A 178 -2.51 -1.88 10.41
CA ALA A 178 -3.44 -2.98 10.60
C ALA A 178 -4.43 -3.08 9.41
N ILE A 179 -5.54 -3.78 9.58
CA ILE A 179 -6.56 -3.89 8.53
C ILE A 179 -7.17 -2.51 8.29
N ILE A 180 -6.87 -1.93 7.12
CA ILE A 180 -7.37 -0.60 6.75
C ILE A 180 -8.83 -0.71 6.31
N LEU A 181 -9.70 0.07 6.95
CA LEU A 181 -11.12 0.16 6.61
C LEU A 181 -11.43 1.54 6.02
N GLY A 182 -12.23 1.59 4.97
CA GLY A 182 -12.65 2.85 4.36
C GLY A 182 -13.57 2.65 3.16
N ALA A 183 -14.09 3.76 2.66
CA ALA A 183 -14.84 3.77 1.41
C ALA A 183 -13.95 3.34 0.24
N GLY A 184 -14.43 2.47 -0.62
CA GLY A 184 -13.64 1.97 -1.73
C GLY A 184 -14.45 1.11 -2.69
N LEU A 185 -13.74 0.52 -3.64
CA LEU A 185 -14.34 -0.29 -4.69
C LEU A 185 -15.01 -1.55 -4.15
N ARG A 186 -16.26 -1.76 -4.53
CA ARG A 186 -16.99 -2.98 -4.20
C ARG A 186 -16.22 -4.22 -4.66
N GLY A 187 -16.26 -5.26 -3.83
CA GLY A 187 -15.59 -6.53 -4.10
C GLY A 187 -14.07 -6.52 -4.00
N ARG A 188 -13.44 -5.42 -3.52
CA ARG A 188 -11.98 -5.30 -3.38
C ARG A 188 -11.57 -5.01 -1.94
N SER A 189 -10.36 -5.45 -1.58
CA SER A 189 -9.73 -5.19 -0.29
C SER A 189 -10.66 -5.46 0.90
N SER A 190 -10.51 -4.70 1.97
CA SER A 190 -11.33 -4.77 3.18
C SER A 190 -12.79 -4.34 2.98
N VAL A 191 -13.14 -3.68 1.86
CA VAL A 191 -14.54 -3.37 1.51
C VAL A 191 -15.41 -4.64 1.44
N LYS A 192 -14.81 -5.78 1.02
CA LYS A 192 -15.49 -7.09 1.05
C LYS A 192 -16.01 -7.48 2.43
N LEU A 193 -15.34 -7.06 3.50
CA LEU A 193 -15.78 -7.34 4.87
C LEU A 193 -17.16 -6.70 5.15
N PHE A 194 -17.33 -5.45 4.73
CA PHE A 194 -18.62 -4.75 4.85
C PHE A 194 -19.71 -5.41 4.01
N GLU A 195 -19.38 -5.83 2.79
CA GLU A 195 -20.33 -6.53 1.91
C GLU A 195 -20.73 -7.89 2.48
N GLN A 196 -19.80 -8.61 3.07
CA GLN A 196 -20.11 -9.89 3.72
C GLN A 196 -20.94 -9.68 4.98
N ALA A 197 -20.57 -8.72 5.83
CA ALA A 197 -21.33 -8.39 7.03
C ALA A 197 -22.77 -7.97 6.71
N SER A 198 -22.98 -7.18 5.65
CA SER A 198 -24.32 -6.76 5.23
C SER A 198 -25.22 -7.90 4.74
N LYS A 199 -24.63 -9.00 4.26
CA LYS A 199 -25.35 -10.22 3.82
C LYS A 199 -25.63 -11.19 4.96
N GLY A 200 -25.11 -10.92 6.16
CA GLY A 200 -25.12 -11.80 7.30
C GLY A 200 -23.94 -12.80 7.24
N MET A 201 -23.26 -12.95 8.36
CA MET A 201 -22.19 -13.93 8.53
C MET A 201 -22.70 -15.08 9.42
N PRO A 202 -22.93 -16.27 8.86
CA PRO A 202 -23.44 -17.41 9.65
C PRO A 202 -22.36 -17.96 10.60
N PHE A 203 -21.08 -17.64 10.36
CA PHE A 203 -19.94 -18.07 11.16
C PHE A 203 -19.01 -16.88 11.40
N TYR A 204 -18.37 -16.86 12.58
CA TYR A 204 -17.31 -15.91 12.93
C TYR A 204 -16.18 -16.62 13.64
N THR A 205 -14.98 -16.05 13.61
CA THR A 205 -13.81 -16.55 14.34
C THR A 205 -13.67 -15.81 15.66
N GLU A 206 -13.27 -16.50 16.71
CA GLU A 206 -12.98 -15.93 18.04
C GLU A 206 -11.58 -15.29 18.06
N GLY A 207 -11.25 -14.49 17.09
CA GLY A 207 -9.94 -13.82 17.02
C GLY A 207 -10.07 -12.31 17.24
N VAL A 208 -9.01 -11.69 17.74
CA VAL A 208 -8.88 -10.23 17.83
C VAL A 208 -8.06 -9.74 16.66
N ASN A 209 -8.56 -8.73 15.94
CA ASN A 209 -7.86 -8.08 14.86
C ASN A 209 -7.82 -6.56 15.09
N GLY A 210 -6.70 -5.95 14.69
CA GLY A 210 -6.57 -4.50 14.65
C GLY A 210 -7.19 -3.92 13.38
N TYR A 211 -7.91 -2.82 13.51
CA TYR A 211 -8.47 -2.08 12.39
C TYR A 211 -8.09 -0.62 12.50
N VAL A 212 -7.85 0.02 11.36
CA VAL A 212 -7.54 1.44 11.27
C VAL A 212 -8.41 2.09 10.19
N ASP A 213 -8.92 3.28 10.48
CA ASP A 213 -9.61 4.10 9.48
C ASP A 213 -8.59 4.58 8.44
N VAL A 214 -8.99 4.57 7.17
CA VAL A 214 -8.12 4.95 6.05
C VAL A 214 -7.78 6.45 6.02
N ARG A 215 -8.55 7.26 6.75
CA ARG A 215 -8.42 8.73 6.84
C ARG A 215 -7.39 9.18 7.84
#